data_762538a2d1ac98235887d663704da25e
#
_entry.id   762538a2d1ac98235887d663704da25e
#
_cell.length_a   1.000
_cell.length_b   1.000
_cell.length_c   1.000
_cell.angle_alpha   90.00
_cell.angle_beta   90.00
_cell.angle_gamma   90.00
#
_symmetry.space_group_name_H-M   'P 1'
#
loop_
_entity.id
_entity.type
_entity.pdbx_description
1 polymer ?
#
loop_
_entity_poly.entity_id
_entity_poly.type
_entity_poly.pdbx_seq_one_letter_code
_entity_poly.pdbx_strand_id
1 'polypeptide(L)'
;MQDWNVDPHMAFPTHNILLENGFDVKGLYGQWGHDYPDRNSSHDGGPLYPFTLRWDWADDLLEWFDHYLRDLGPPPLLHAEIQDNLGGWRTESAYPPVDIEWIEFGLDEFNLLSGSTTITSTSQLEIESEQLENDLRIVGNPTLHIQATISLWATSGHLFAELTLGSTGEHLGHAVMDLRFADGGKQGRTLSPGETVTAKMEFFGMDVLVPAGDTLVLRISQTGRDYTPSVVSIQPVVVSLTADSVLGLSVVNRTCADLFMPPMMPDEYPQCAGGG
;
A
#
# COMPACT_ATOMS: atom_id res chain seq x y z
N MET A 1 -3.89 -5.04 5.95
CA MET A 1 -2.99 -4.20 5.16
C MET A 1 -2.45 -2.99 5.93
N GLN A 2 -2.71 -2.91 7.22
CA GLN A 2 -2.27 -1.82 8.10
C GLN A 2 -1.36 -2.29 9.24
N ASP A 3 -0.93 -3.54 9.18
CA ASP A 3 0.00 -4.08 10.17
C ASP A 3 1.41 -3.55 9.90
N TRP A 4 1.84 -2.58 10.69
CA TRP A 4 3.18 -2.01 10.64
C TRP A 4 4.19 -2.77 11.52
N ASN A 5 3.70 -3.60 12.44
CA ASN A 5 4.54 -4.36 13.37
C ASN A 5 5.06 -5.66 12.73
N VAL A 6 4.22 -6.33 11.95
CA VAL A 6 4.63 -7.44 11.08
C VAL A 6 4.28 -7.07 9.65
N ASP A 7 5.27 -6.60 8.94
CA ASP A 7 5.17 -6.04 7.60
C ASP A 7 4.40 -6.97 6.63
N PRO A 8 3.24 -6.55 6.10
CA PRO A 8 2.44 -7.35 5.17
C PRO A 8 3.05 -7.46 3.77
N HIS A 9 4.19 -6.83 3.53
CA HIS A 9 4.84 -6.75 2.22
C HIS A 9 5.04 -8.12 1.57
N MET A 10 5.30 -9.16 2.34
CA MET A 10 5.50 -10.52 1.83
C MET A 10 4.22 -11.33 1.66
N ALA A 11 3.06 -10.84 2.13
CA ALA A 11 1.82 -11.62 2.09
C ALA A 11 1.36 -11.88 0.64
N PHE A 12 1.29 -10.84 -0.19
CA PHE A 12 0.87 -10.97 -1.59
C PHE A 12 1.85 -11.77 -2.46
N PRO A 13 3.17 -11.49 -2.44
CA PRO A 13 4.14 -12.31 -3.17
C PRO A 13 4.08 -13.78 -2.77
N THR A 14 3.91 -14.08 -1.48
CA THR A 14 3.81 -15.47 -1.00
C THR A 14 2.54 -16.13 -1.54
N HIS A 15 1.39 -15.46 -1.49
CA HIS A 15 0.13 -15.97 -2.05
C HIS A 15 0.31 -16.31 -3.54
N ASN A 16 0.87 -15.39 -4.33
CA ASN A 16 1.05 -15.58 -5.76
C ASN A 16 2.03 -16.72 -6.08
N ILE A 17 3.15 -16.81 -5.36
CA ILE A 17 4.10 -17.92 -5.49
C ILE A 17 3.43 -19.27 -5.22
N LEU A 18 2.59 -19.36 -4.21
CA LEU A 18 1.85 -20.59 -3.91
C LEU A 18 0.88 -20.96 -5.02
N LEU A 19 0.09 -19.99 -5.51
CA LEU A 19 -0.82 -20.18 -6.65
C LEU A 19 -0.09 -20.65 -7.91
N GLU A 20 1.01 -19.97 -8.27
CA GLU A 20 1.83 -20.31 -9.45
C GLU A 20 2.43 -21.72 -9.38
N ASN A 21 2.66 -22.22 -8.18
CA ASN A 21 3.14 -23.58 -7.95
C ASN A 21 2.02 -24.61 -7.75
N GLY A 22 0.77 -24.23 -7.99
CA GLY A 22 -0.39 -25.13 -7.98
C GLY A 22 -0.87 -25.54 -6.61
N PHE A 23 -0.55 -24.76 -5.57
CA PHE A 23 -1.11 -24.97 -4.24
C PHE A 23 -2.50 -24.34 -4.15
N ASP A 24 -3.36 -25.01 -3.40
CA ASP A 24 -4.64 -24.43 -2.99
C ASP A 24 -4.38 -23.32 -1.98
N VAL A 25 -4.90 -22.13 -2.24
CA VAL A 25 -4.68 -20.94 -1.39
C VAL A 25 -5.99 -20.17 -1.27
N LYS A 26 -6.33 -19.76 -0.04
CA LYS A 26 -7.37 -18.75 0.23
C LYS A 26 -6.69 -17.59 0.96
N GLY A 27 -6.93 -16.35 0.49
CA GLY A 27 -6.43 -15.13 1.11
C GLY A 27 -7.54 -14.35 1.79
N LEU A 28 -7.28 -13.78 2.96
CA LEU A 28 -8.16 -12.84 3.64
C LEU A 28 -7.34 -11.58 3.98
N TYR A 29 -7.60 -10.49 3.27
CA TYR A 29 -6.83 -9.24 3.32
C TYR A 29 -7.71 -8.09 3.80
N GLY A 30 -7.64 -7.77 5.08
CA GLY A 30 -8.40 -6.69 5.69
C GLY A 30 -7.53 -5.51 6.11
N GLN A 31 -8.20 -4.43 6.53
CA GLN A 31 -7.57 -3.22 7.06
C GLN A 31 -7.28 -3.38 8.57
N TRP A 32 -6.69 -4.50 8.95
CA TRP A 32 -6.29 -4.76 10.34
C TRP A 32 -4.91 -4.19 10.64
N GLY A 33 -4.73 -3.74 11.88
CA GLY A 33 -3.42 -3.62 12.50
C GLY A 33 -2.88 -4.98 12.94
N HIS A 34 -2.02 -5.01 13.95
CA HIS A 34 -1.43 -6.25 14.47
C HIS A 34 -2.41 -7.01 15.39
N ASP A 35 -3.50 -7.52 14.81
CA ASP A 35 -4.55 -8.25 15.55
C ASP A 35 -5.28 -9.25 14.65
N TYR A 36 -6.18 -10.03 15.25
CA TYR A 36 -6.98 -11.03 14.57
C TYR A 36 -8.20 -10.42 13.87
N PRO A 37 -8.72 -11.06 12.79
CA PRO A 37 -9.86 -10.55 12.05
C PRO A 37 -11.17 -10.40 12.85
N ASP A 38 -11.31 -11.10 13.97
CA ASP A 38 -12.48 -11.04 14.87
C ASP A 38 -12.40 -9.92 15.90
N ARG A 39 -11.39 -9.06 15.83
CA ARG A 39 -11.18 -7.98 16.78
C ARG A 39 -11.24 -6.63 16.11
N ASN A 40 -11.98 -5.73 16.72
CA ASN A 40 -12.00 -4.33 16.33
C ASN A 40 -10.80 -3.65 16.99
N SER A 41 -9.63 -3.80 16.40
CA SER A 41 -8.41 -3.41 17.07
C SER A 41 -7.85 -2.11 16.52
N SER A 42 -7.67 -1.21 17.46
CA SER A 42 -6.64 -0.18 17.42
C SER A 42 -5.47 -0.60 18.33
N HIS A 43 -5.18 -1.89 18.42
CA HIS A 43 -4.21 -2.42 19.38
C HIS A 43 -2.88 -1.65 19.33
N ASP A 44 -2.46 -1.29 18.15
CA ASP A 44 -1.23 -0.54 17.92
C ASP A 44 -1.45 0.97 17.79
N GLY A 45 -2.62 1.48 18.20
CA GLY A 45 -2.97 2.90 18.12
C GLY A 45 -3.29 3.39 16.71
N GLY A 46 -3.44 2.49 15.76
CA GLY A 46 -3.85 2.81 14.39
C GLY A 46 -5.32 3.22 14.29
N PRO A 47 -5.75 3.78 13.17
CA PRO A 47 -7.15 4.13 12.95
C PRO A 47 -8.01 2.87 12.91
N LEU A 48 -9.24 2.99 13.44
CA LEU A 48 -10.26 1.97 13.27
C LEU A 48 -10.90 2.17 11.90
N TYR A 49 -10.74 1.18 11.04
CA TYR A 49 -11.42 1.14 9.75
C TYR A 49 -12.83 0.59 9.91
N PRO A 50 -13.81 1.09 9.15
CA PRO A 50 -15.16 0.58 9.20
C PRO A 50 -15.20 -0.86 8.67
N PHE A 51 -16.13 -1.66 9.20
CA PHE A 51 -16.44 -3.02 8.71
C PHE A 51 -15.26 -4.00 8.67
N THR A 52 -14.25 -3.81 9.52
CA THR A 52 -13.07 -4.70 9.56
C THR A 52 -13.32 -6.04 10.22
N LEU A 53 -14.36 -6.16 11.05
CA LEU A 53 -14.63 -7.39 11.79
C LEU A 53 -15.08 -8.52 10.86
N ARG A 54 -14.42 -9.67 10.97
CA ARG A 54 -14.72 -10.89 10.24
C ARG A 54 -14.90 -12.02 11.25
N TRP A 55 -16.12 -12.12 11.79
CA TRP A 55 -16.47 -13.16 12.76
C TRP A 55 -16.47 -14.56 12.13
N ASP A 56 -16.64 -14.64 10.83
CA ASP A 56 -16.67 -15.86 10.02
C ASP A 56 -15.28 -16.43 9.71
N TRP A 57 -14.18 -15.71 9.98
CA TRP A 57 -12.83 -16.19 9.67
C TRP A 57 -12.49 -17.52 10.36
N ALA A 58 -13.01 -17.76 11.57
CA ALA A 58 -12.79 -18.98 12.29
C ALA A 58 -13.54 -20.17 11.68
N ASP A 59 -14.73 -19.93 11.14
CA ASP A 59 -15.50 -20.92 10.39
C ASP A 59 -14.78 -21.27 9.08
N ASP A 60 -14.26 -20.28 8.36
CA ASP A 60 -13.42 -20.47 7.17
C ASP A 60 -12.20 -21.36 7.47
N LEU A 61 -11.50 -21.11 8.59
CA LEU A 61 -10.37 -21.94 9.01
C LEU A 61 -10.82 -23.37 9.35
N LEU A 62 -11.96 -23.52 10.02
CA LEU A 62 -12.49 -24.83 10.37
C LEU A 62 -12.84 -25.63 9.12
N GLU A 63 -13.55 -25.02 8.15
CA GLU A 63 -13.88 -25.65 6.86
C GLU A 63 -12.62 -26.06 6.10
N TRP A 64 -11.60 -25.20 6.07
CA TRP A 64 -10.29 -25.51 5.47
C TRP A 64 -9.66 -26.75 6.06
N PHE A 65 -9.55 -26.82 7.40
CA PHE A 65 -8.92 -27.94 8.08
C PHE A 65 -9.79 -29.21 8.07
N ASP A 66 -11.11 -29.07 8.08
CA ASP A 66 -12.02 -30.21 7.93
C ASP A 66 -11.84 -30.86 6.56
N HIS A 67 -11.72 -30.07 5.51
CA HIS A 67 -11.48 -30.60 4.16
C HIS A 67 -10.12 -31.26 4.03
N TYR A 68 -9.02 -30.50 4.29
CA TYR A 68 -7.66 -30.97 3.98
C TYR A 68 -7.06 -31.94 4.99
N LEU A 69 -7.50 -31.92 6.23
CA LEU A 69 -6.94 -32.78 7.29
C LEU A 69 -7.86 -33.93 7.74
N ARG A 70 -9.16 -33.78 7.50
CA ARG A 70 -10.15 -34.74 7.99
C ARG A 70 -11.00 -35.38 6.90
N ASP A 71 -10.82 -34.96 5.64
CA ASP A 71 -11.65 -35.38 4.48
C ASP A 71 -13.14 -35.15 4.72
N LEU A 72 -13.51 -34.05 5.39
CA LEU A 72 -14.87 -33.68 5.69
C LEU A 72 -15.28 -32.43 4.89
N GLY A 73 -16.55 -32.41 4.46
CA GLY A 73 -17.11 -31.27 3.73
C GLY A 73 -16.64 -31.14 2.28
N PRO A 74 -17.19 -30.18 1.56
CA PRO A 74 -16.77 -29.86 0.19
C PRO A 74 -15.39 -29.17 0.19
N PRO A 75 -14.69 -29.12 -0.97
CA PRO A 75 -13.49 -28.30 -1.07
C PRO A 75 -13.84 -26.82 -0.85
N PRO A 76 -13.02 -26.08 -0.07
CA PRO A 76 -13.24 -24.66 0.14
C PRO A 76 -13.08 -23.86 -1.15
N LEU A 77 -13.73 -22.71 -1.23
CA LEU A 77 -13.54 -21.79 -2.35
C LEU A 77 -12.14 -21.16 -2.28
N LEU A 78 -11.41 -21.31 -3.37
CA LEU A 78 -10.04 -20.76 -3.50
C LEU A 78 -10.11 -19.38 -4.14
N HIS A 79 -9.94 -18.34 -3.35
CA HIS A 79 -9.99 -16.94 -3.77
C HIS A 79 -9.31 -16.04 -2.74
N ALA A 80 -9.17 -14.77 -3.06
CA ALA A 80 -8.80 -13.72 -2.13
C ALA A 80 -10.02 -12.87 -1.79
N GLU A 81 -10.26 -12.64 -0.52
CA GLU A 81 -11.22 -11.68 -0.01
C GLU A 81 -10.48 -10.44 0.46
N ILE A 82 -10.83 -9.28 -0.08
CA ILE A 82 -10.07 -8.05 0.10
C ILE A 82 -10.98 -6.94 0.58
N GLN A 83 -10.52 -6.19 1.58
CA GLN A 83 -11.18 -4.99 2.08
C GLN A 83 -10.49 -3.73 1.57
N ASP A 84 -11.27 -2.78 1.07
CA ASP A 84 -10.77 -1.44 0.75
C ASP A 84 -10.76 -0.50 1.97
N ASN A 85 -10.22 0.71 1.78
CA ASN A 85 -10.13 1.73 2.82
C ASN A 85 -11.48 2.30 3.27
N LEU A 86 -12.55 2.09 2.51
CA LEU A 86 -13.92 2.48 2.86
C LEU A 86 -14.69 1.35 3.55
N GLY A 87 -14.04 0.21 3.75
CA GLY A 87 -14.60 -0.96 4.43
C GLY A 87 -15.30 -1.96 3.52
N GLY A 88 -15.34 -1.70 2.21
CA GLY A 88 -15.97 -2.60 1.23
C GLY A 88 -15.19 -3.90 1.06
N TRP A 89 -15.87 -5.04 1.15
CA TRP A 89 -15.30 -6.36 0.91
C TRP A 89 -15.65 -6.86 -0.48
N ARG A 90 -14.69 -7.43 -1.18
CA ARG A 90 -14.91 -8.11 -2.45
C ARG A 90 -14.07 -9.37 -2.58
N THR A 91 -14.46 -10.20 -3.55
CA THR A 91 -13.74 -11.44 -3.87
C THR A 91 -12.98 -11.29 -5.17
N GLU A 92 -11.73 -11.71 -5.19
CA GLU A 92 -10.86 -11.75 -6.36
C GLU A 92 -10.28 -13.16 -6.56
N SER A 93 -10.03 -13.57 -7.80
CA SER A 93 -9.42 -14.88 -8.08
C SER A 93 -7.94 -14.94 -7.66
N ALA A 94 -7.27 -13.81 -7.57
CA ALA A 94 -5.89 -13.62 -7.10
C ALA A 94 -5.74 -12.20 -6.60
N TYR A 95 -4.64 -11.91 -5.89
CA TYR A 95 -4.33 -10.55 -5.47
C TYR A 95 -2.84 -10.22 -5.69
N PRO A 96 -2.49 -9.11 -6.38
CA PRO A 96 -3.43 -8.18 -7.06
C PRO A 96 -4.32 -8.87 -8.10
N PRO A 97 -5.49 -8.28 -8.44
CA PRO A 97 -6.36 -8.81 -9.48
C PRO A 97 -5.64 -9.01 -10.81
N VAL A 98 -6.06 -10.01 -11.60
CA VAL A 98 -5.37 -10.35 -12.87
C VAL A 98 -5.64 -9.35 -14.00
N ASP A 99 -6.67 -8.55 -13.88
CA ASP A 99 -7.14 -7.56 -14.85
C ASP A 99 -6.76 -6.12 -14.49
N ILE A 100 -5.67 -5.95 -13.74
CA ILE A 100 -5.14 -4.62 -13.43
C ILE A 100 -4.69 -3.90 -14.69
N GLU A 101 -4.86 -2.58 -14.67
CA GLU A 101 -4.22 -1.65 -15.58
C GLU A 101 -3.07 -0.94 -14.84
N TRP A 102 -1.93 -0.81 -15.52
CA TRP A 102 -0.81 -0.05 -15.00
C TRP A 102 -0.83 1.37 -15.58
N ILE A 103 -0.87 2.35 -14.70
CA ILE A 103 -0.82 3.77 -15.08
C ILE A 103 0.41 4.43 -14.44
N GLU A 104 1.02 5.37 -15.16
CA GLU A 104 2.18 6.13 -14.71
C GLU A 104 1.87 7.62 -14.70
N PHE A 105 2.17 8.26 -13.59
CA PHE A 105 2.10 9.70 -13.43
C PHE A 105 3.51 10.26 -13.45
N GLY A 106 3.84 11.07 -14.46
CA GLY A 106 5.06 11.86 -14.52
C GLY A 106 5.07 12.91 -13.41
N LEU A 107 6.05 12.90 -12.53
CA LEU A 107 6.08 13.82 -11.39
C LEU A 107 6.57 15.21 -11.76
N ASP A 108 7.14 15.40 -12.94
CA ASP A 108 7.52 16.69 -13.51
C ASP A 108 6.31 17.48 -14.09
N GLU A 109 5.23 16.78 -14.45
CA GLU A 109 4.00 17.38 -14.97
C GLU A 109 3.12 17.97 -13.86
N PHE A 110 3.23 17.52 -12.64
CA PHE A 110 2.54 18.06 -11.46
C PHE A 110 3.17 19.40 -11.05
N ASN A 111 3.07 20.40 -11.84
CA ASN A 111 3.30 21.85 -11.66
C ASN A 111 4.19 22.29 -10.46
N LEU A 112 5.06 21.43 -10.01
CA LEU A 112 6.04 21.70 -9.00
C LEU A 112 7.34 22.03 -9.70
N LEU A 113 7.75 23.24 -9.50
CA LEU A 113 9.09 23.72 -9.72
C LEU A 113 10.03 22.58 -10.13
N SER A 114 10.20 22.38 -11.45
CA SER A 114 11.25 21.53 -11.99
C SER A 114 12.54 21.85 -11.24
N GLY A 115 12.88 21.08 -10.24
CA GLY A 115 13.90 21.45 -9.30
C GLY A 115 14.22 20.35 -8.31
N SER A 116 15.22 20.62 -7.55
CA SER A 116 15.67 19.77 -6.46
C SER A 116 15.19 20.32 -5.13
N THR A 117 14.64 19.46 -4.27
CA THR A 117 14.22 19.81 -2.91
C THR A 117 15.09 19.06 -1.90
N THR A 118 15.62 19.78 -0.92
CA THR A 118 16.37 19.15 0.18
C THR A 118 15.41 18.66 1.24
N ILE A 119 15.38 17.35 1.44
CA ILE A 119 14.63 16.69 2.50
C ILE A 119 15.51 16.51 3.71
N THR A 120 15.00 16.93 4.85
CA THR A 120 15.66 16.79 6.17
C THR A 120 14.71 16.07 7.13
N SER A 121 15.15 15.85 8.37
CA SER A 121 14.28 15.28 9.40
C SER A 121 13.02 16.10 9.73
N THR A 122 12.94 17.35 9.26
CA THR A 122 11.85 18.28 9.56
C THR A 122 11.20 18.88 8.32
N SER A 123 11.64 18.50 7.11
CA SER A 123 11.09 18.98 5.85
C SER A 123 10.63 17.82 4.97
N GLN A 124 9.63 18.07 4.16
CA GLN A 124 9.09 17.12 3.18
C GLN A 124 8.87 17.78 1.84
N LEU A 125 8.83 16.97 0.79
CA LEU A 125 8.31 17.33 -0.51
C LEU A 125 6.86 16.79 -0.59
N GLU A 126 5.94 17.63 -1.03
CA GLU A 126 4.54 17.25 -1.22
C GLU A 126 4.15 17.53 -2.67
N ILE A 127 3.51 16.55 -3.29
CA ILE A 127 3.03 16.58 -4.67
C ILE A 127 1.57 16.17 -4.63
N GLU A 128 0.70 17.05 -5.11
CA GLU A 128 -0.74 16.82 -5.15
C GLU A 128 -1.22 16.70 -6.60
N SER A 129 -2.05 15.71 -6.89
CA SER A 129 -2.66 15.54 -8.21
C SER A 129 -3.72 16.60 -8.46
N GLU A 130 -4.15 16.74 -9.71
CA GLU A 130 -5.44 17.37 -10.01
C GLU A 130 -6.57 16.56 -9.38
N GLN A 131 -7.75 17.20 -9.24
CA GLN A 131 -8.94 16.49 -8.81
C GLN A 131 -9.30 15.39 -9.79
N LEU A 132 -9.58 14.20 -9.26
CA LEU A 132 -9.96 13.05 -10.07
C LEU A 132 -11.35 13.28 -10.68
N GLU A 133 -11.48 13.02 -11.96
CA GLU A 133 -12.79 13.06 -12.65
C GLU A 133 -13.66 11.84 -12.31
N ASN A 134 -13.05 10.70 -12.01
CA ASN A 134 -13.70 9.45 -11.69
C ASN A 134 -13.04 8.82 -10.47
N ASP A 135 -13.75 7.90 -9.83
CA ASP A 135 -13.18 7.06 -8.77
C ASP A 135 -11.94 6.33 -9.28
N LEU A 136 -10.89 6.32 -8.48
CA LEU A 136 -9.64 5.62 -8.77
C LEU A 136 -9.39 4.54 -7.71
N ARG A 137 -9.47 3.28 -8.11
CA ARG A 137 -9.13 2.16 -7.22
C ARG A 137 -7.71 1.70 -7.47
N ILE A 138 -6.85 1.92 -6.48
CA ILE A 138 -5.44 1.52 -6.48
C ILE A 138 -5.31 0.19 -5.75
N VAL A 139 -4.66 -0.78 -6.37
CA VAL A 139 -4.49 -2.14 -5.84
C VAL A 139 -3.03 -2.60 -5.94
N GLY A 140 -2.63 -3.55 -5.09
CA GLY A 140 -1.27 -4.10 -5.14
C GLY A 140 -0.22 -3.12 -4.61
N ASN A 141 0.94 -3.11 -5.23
CA ASN A 141 2.13 -2.39 -4.79
C ASN A 141 2.48 -1.25 -5.74
N PRO A 142 2.02 -0.01 -5.50
CA PRO A 142 2.49 1.15 -6.25
C PRO A 142 4.01 1.29 -6.21
N THR A 143 4.58 1.97 -7.21
CA THR A 143 6.01 2.22 -7.27
C THR A 143 6.31 3.71 -7.43
N LEU A 144 7.41 4.16 -6.84
CA LEU A 144 7.92 5.52 -6.98
C LEU A 144 9.36 5.48 -7.47
N HIS A 145 9.65 6.11 -8.60
CA HIS A 145 11.00 6.28 -9.11
C HIS A 145 11.39 7.75 -9.05
N ILE A 146 12.47 8.06 -8.32
CA ILE A 146 12.98 9.44 -8.17
C ILE A 146 14.50 9.43 -8.08
N GLN A 147 15.13 10.58 -8.40
CA GLN A 147 16.55 10.78 -8.16
C GLN A 147 16.76 11.30 -6.74
N ALA A 148 17.73 10.71 -6.03
CA ALA A 148 18.08 11.08 -4.67
C ALA A 148 19.58 11.25 -4.55
N THR A 149 20.02 12.42 -4.07
CA THR A 149 21.43 12.74 -3.85
C THR A 149 21.70 12.87 -2.35
N ILE A 150 22.62 12.07 -1.82
CA ILE A 150 23.01 12.18 -0.41
C ILE A 150 23.93 13.39 -0.18
N SER A 151 23.96 13.89 1.05
CA SER A 151 24.82 15.03 1.39
C SER A 151 26.31 14.71 1.22
N LEU A 152 27.13 15.77 1.07
CA LEU A 152 28.59 15.66 0.94
C LEU A 152 29.30 15.09 2.18
N TRP A 153 28.56 14.87 3.26
CA TRP A 153 29.10 14.37 4.55
C TRP A 153 28.52 12.99 4.89
N ALA A 154 27.67 12.45 4.03
CA ALA A 154 26.95 11.21 4.26
C ALA A 154 27.49 10.06 3.40
N THR A 155 27.26 8.85 3.89
CA THR A 155 27.54 7.59 3.16
C THR A 155 26.29 6.73 3.07
N SER A 156 25.16 7.27 3.51
CA SER A 156 23.82 6.66 3.49
C SER A 156 22.75 7.76 3.46
N GLY A 157 21.52 7.38 3.20
CA GLY A 157 20.35 8.25 3.29
C GLY A 157 19.10 7.41 3.36
N HIS A 158 18.02 7.98 3.87
CA HIS A 158 16.72 7.31 3.95
C HIS A 158 15.64 8.18 3.31
N LEU A 159 14.69 7.51 2.68
CA LEU A 159 13.47 8.12 2.18
C LEU A 159 12.26 7.34 2.71
N PHE A 160 11.23 8.09 3.04
CA PHE A 160 9.90 7.63 3.33
C PHE A 160 8.94 8.33 2.35
N ALA A 161 8.14 7.56 1.64
CA ALA A 161 7.12 8.07 0.75
C ALA A 161 5.75 7.63 1.26
N GLU A 162 4.78 8.52 1.24
CA GLU A 162 3.42 8.28 1.71
C GLU A 162 2.41 8.77 0.67
N LEU A 163 1.36 7.98 0.43
CA LEU A 163 0.18 8.39 -0.33
C LEU A 163 -0.96 8.68 0.64
N THR A 164 -1.63 9.82 0.45
CA THR A 164 -2.79 10.22 1.27
C THR A 164 -3.90 10.79 0.41
N LEU A 165 -5.14 10.76 0.92
CA LEU A 165 -6.24 11.54 0.35
C LEU A 165 -6.02 13.03 0.61
N GLY A 166 -6.22 13.87 -0.40
CA GLY A 166 -6.04 15.31 -0.26
C GLY A 166 -7.06 15.96 0.66
N SER A 167 -8.33 15.57 0.55
CA SER A 167 -9.42 16.16 1.33
C SER A 167 -9.33 15.89 2.84
N THR A 168 -8.86 14.72 3.24
CA THR A 168 -8.87 14.28 4.65
C THR A 168 -7.47 14.10 5.23
N GLY A 169 -6.46 13.95 4.38
CA GLY A 169 -5.12 13.51 4.79
C GLY A 169 -5.08 12.03 5.23
N GLU A 170 -6.11 11.26 4.92
CA GLU A 170 -6.16 9.84 5.22
C GLU A 170 -4.99 9.13 4.57
N HIS A 171 -4.31 8.29 5.32
CA HIS A 171 -3.21 7.48 4.83
C HIS A 171 -3.72 6.32 3.98
N LEU A 172 -3.21 6.22 2.78
CA LEU A 172 -3.53 5.14 1.85
C LEU A 172 -2.45 4.06 1.82
N GLY A 173 -1.19 4.45 1.92
CA GLY A 173 -0.06 3.54 1.94
C GLY A 173 1.27 4.27 1.97
N HIS A 174 2.35 3.51 2.20
CA HIS A 174 3.69 4.09 2.26
C HIS A 174 4.76 3.14 1.72
N ALA A 175 5.93 3.71 1.44
CA ALA A 175 7.14 3.00 1.07
C ALA A 175 8.33 3.56 1.84
N VAL A 176 9.30 2.71 2.13
CA VAL A 176 10.55 3.10 2.80
C VAL A 176 11.75 2.63 2.01
N MET A 177 12.82 3.41 1.99
CA MET A 177 14.06 3.00 1.35
C MET A 177 15.28 3.54 2.10
N ASP A 178 16.19 2.65 2.41
CA ASP A 178 17.58 3.01 2.66
C ASP A 178 18.33 3.07 1.32
N LEU A 179 18.82 4.24 0.96
CA LEU A 179 19.44 4.49 -0.36
C LEU A 179 20.69 3.63 -0.61
N ARG A 180 21.26 3.00 0.41
CA ARG A 180 22.31 2.00 0.23
C ARG A 180 21.88 0.77 -0.55
N PHE A 181 20.56 0.54 -0.65
CA PHE A 181 19.94 -0.57 -1.39
C PHE A 181 19.32 -0.14 -2.72
N ALA A 182 19.61 1.08 -3.19
CA ALA A 182 19.03 1.59 -4.44
C ALA A 182 19.31 0.71 -5.67
N ASP A 183 20.44 0.00 -5.67
CA ASP A 183 20.81 -0.94 -6.74
C ASP A 183 20.16 -2.33 -6.55
N GLY A 184 19.33 -2.51 -5.53
CA GLY A 184 18.74 -3.80 -5.14
C GLY A 184 19.73 -4.70 -4.38
N GLY A 185 19.29 -5.94 -4.11
CA GLY A 185 20.11 -6.95 -3.44
C GLY A 185 19.93 -7.03 -1.93
N LYS A 186 20.67 -7.94 -1.29
CA LYS A 186 20.54 -8.26 0.14
C LYS A 186 21.52 -7.52 1.03
N GLN A 187 22.45 -6.77 0.46
CA GLN A 187 23.46 -6.02 1.20
C GLN A 187 23.49 -4.58 0.69
N GLY A 188 23.36 -3.64 1.63
CA GLY A 188 23.51 -2.22 1.32
C GLY A 188 24.97 -1.90 1.04
N ARG A 189 25.24 -1.08 0.02
CA ARG A 189 26.56 -0.55 -0.25
C ARG A 189 26.78 0.80 0.42
N THR A 190 28.01 1.12 0.75
CA THR A 190 28.36 2.47 1.17
C THR A 190 28.29 3.41 -0.04
N LEU A 191 27.55 4.50 0.11
CA LEU A 191 27.47 5.54 -0.92
C LEU A 191 28.66 6.51 -0.78
N SER A 192 29.08 7.08 -1.92
CA SER A 192 30.07 8.15 -1.91
C SER A 192 29.41 9.47 -1.52
N PRO A 193 30.06 10.34 -0.72
CA PRO A 193 29.52 11.66 -0.41
C PRO A 193 29.10 12.44 -1.67
N GLY A 194 27.87 12.93 -1.68
CA GLY A 194 27.29 13.63 -2.84
C GLY A 194 26.85 12.72 -3.99
N GLU A 195 26.84 11.41 -3.77
CA GLU A 195 26.37 10.47 -4.80
C GLU A 195 24.87 10.61 -5.06
N THR A 196 24.50 10.55 -6.33
CA THR A 196 23.10 10.48 -6.78
C THR A 196 22.76 9.04 -7.16
N VAL A 197 21.65 8.55 -6.65
CA VAL A 197 21.09 7.23 -6.96
C VAL A 197 19.65 7.37 -7.46
N THR A 198 19.19 6.40 -8.24
CA THR A 198 17.76 6.27 -8.56
C THR A 198 17.10 5.47 -7.45
N ALA A 199 16.28 6.13 -6.64
CA ALA A 199 15.46 5.47 -5.64
C ALA A 199 14.24 4.87 -6.32
N LYS A 200 14.16 3.53 -6.34
CA LYS A 200 13.00 2.76 -6.80
C LYS A 200 12.31 2.19 -5.58
N MET A 201 11.29 2.89 -5.13
CA MET A 201 10.54 2.55 -3.93
C MET A 201 9.28 1.78 -4.32
N GLU A 202 9.02 0.69 -3.62
CA GLU A 202 7.78 -0.07 -3.76
C GLU A 202 6.94 0.15 -2.50
N PHE A 203 5.70 0.59 -2.68
CA PHE A 203 4.76 0.76 -1.58
C PHE A 203 4.31 -0.60 -1.06
N PHE A 204 3.97 -0.66 0.20
CA PHE A 204 3.30 -1.82 0.75
C PHE A 204 1.98 -2.06 0.04
N GLY A 205 1.59 -3.32 -0.03
CA GLY A 205 0.38 -3.70 -0.72
C GLY A 205 -0.86 -3.01 -0.14
N MET A 206 -1.65 -2.43 -1.03
CA MET A 206 -2.84 -1.64 -0.66
C MET A 206 -4.03 -1.98 -1.53
N ASP A 207 -5.21 -1.73 -1.00
CA ASP A 207 -6.47 -1.68 -1.74
C ASP A 207 -7.23 -0.46 -1.28
N VAL A 208 -7.22 0.56 -2.10
CA VAL A 208 -7.76 1.86 -1.73
C VAL A 208 -8.57 2.48 -2.86
N LEU A 209 -9.68 3.10 -2.49
CA LEU A 209 -10.51 3.89 -3.36
C LEU A 209 -10.28 5.37 -3.08
N VAL A 210 -9.83 6.11 -4.10
CA VAL A 210 -9.79 7.57 -4.10
C VAL A 210 -11.04 8.05 -4.83
N PRO A 211 -11.98 8.72 -4.15
CA PRO A 211 -13.24 9.14 -4.76
C PRO A 211 -13.04 10.22 -5.83
N ALA A 212 -13.95 10.25 -6.80
CA ALA A 212 -14.05 11.36 -7.75
C ALA A 212 -14.21 12.70 -7.01
N GLY A 213 -13.53 13.73 -7.48
CA GLY A 213 -13.49 15.04 -6.85
C GLY A 213 -12.46 15.20 -5.72
N ASP A 214 -11.82 14.12 -5.29
CA ASP A 214 -10.67 14.18 -4.38
C ASP A 214 -9.34 14.25 -5.14
N THR A 215 -8.25 14.44 -4.42
CA THR A 215 -6.88 14.44 -4.94
C THR A 215 -6.05 13.35 -4.27
N LEU A 216 -5.02 12.90 -4.97
CA LEU A 216 -4.00 12.01 -4.43
C LEU A 216 -2.76 12.83 -4.08
N VAL A 217 -2.30 12.74 -2.84
CA VAL A 217 -1.13 13.47 -2.36
C VAL A 217 0.02 12.49 -2.10
N LEU A 218 1.14 12.71 -2.79
CA LEU A 218 2.41 12.03 -2.53
C LEU A 218 3.29 12.91 -1.64
N ARG A 219 3.68 12.41 -0.47
CA ARG A 219 4.64 13.04 0.42
C ARG A 219 5.94 12.27 0.44
N ILE A 220 7.05 12.97 0.32
CA ILE A 220 8.40 12.39 0.42
C ILE A 220 9.13 13.08 1.57
N SER A 221 9.59 12.29 2.53
CA SER A 221 10.26 12.73 3.75
C SER A 221 11.38 11.76 4.11
N GLN A 222 12.01 11.92 5.28
CA GLN A 222 12.96 10.93 5.82
C GLN A 222 12.35 10.03 6.88
N THR A 223 11.23 10.44 7.47
CA THR A 223 10.54 9.72 8.53
C THR A 223 9.04 9.87 8.31
N GLY A 224 8.27 8.92 8.78
CA GLY A 224 6.81 9.03 8.74
C GLY A 224 6.15 7.89 9.48
N ARG A 225 4.97 8.14 10.02
CA ARG A 225 4.21 7.20 10.84
C ARG A 225 5.09 6.55 11.90
N ASP A 226 5.14 5.24 11.92
CA ASP A 226 5.92 4.46 12.87
C ASP A 226 7.34 4.16 12.37
N TYR A 227 7.64 4.57 11.14
CA TYR A 227 8.99 4.44 10.59
C TYR A 227 9.88 5.58 11.05
N THR A 228 10.92 5.25 11.80
CA THR A 228 11.96 6.18 12.24
C THR A 228 13.33 5.57 11.98
N PRO A 229 14.09 6.06 10.99
CA PRO A 229 15.44 5.58 10.77
C PRO A 229 16.33 5.93 11.96
N SER A 230 17.47 5.23 12.08
CA SER A 230 18.46 5.56 13.10
C SER A 230 18.90 7.02 12.96
N VAL A 231 18.98 7.75 14.08
CA VAL A 231 19.41 9.16 14.12
C VAL A 231 20.75 9.41 13.44
N VAL A 232 21.64 8.43 13.44
CA VAL A 232 22.95 8.54 12.75
C VAL A 232 22.81 8.38 11.23
N SER A 233 21.69 7.90 10.74
CA SER A 233 21.40 7.69 9.31
C SER A 233 20.55 8.82 8.71
N ILE A 234 20.00 9.72 9.54
CA ILE A 234 19.20 10.86 9.10
C ILE A 234 20.15 11.98 8.66
N GLN A 235 20.49 11.98 7.38
CA GLN A 235 21.28 13.02 6.75
C GLN A 235 20.46 13.67 5.64
N PRO A 236 20.64 14.97 5.38
CA PRO A 236 19.92 15.63 4.29
C PRO A 236 20.05 14.87 2.97
N VAL A 237 18.93 14.67 2.30
CA VAL A 237 18.85 14.06 0.97
C VAL A 237 18.24 15.08 0.03
N VAL A 238 18.86 15.31 -1.12
CA VAL A 238 18.30 16.15 -2.17
C VAL A 238 17.50 15.24 -3.11
N VAL A 239 16.20 15.43 -3.14
CA VAL A 239 15.30 14.77 -4.10
C VAL A 239 15.20 15.66 -5.34
N SER A 240 15.47 15.08 -6.50
CA SER A 240 15.34 15.77 -7.79
C SER A 240 14.28 15.08 -8.62
N LEU A 241 13.29 15.84 -9.06
CA LEU A 241 12.28 15.38 -10.01
C LEU A 241 12.80 15.66 -11.43
N THR A 242 12.79 14.63 -12.24
CA THR A 242 13.25 14.64 -13.64
C THR A 242 12.16 14.04 -14.52
N ALA A 243 12.30 14.09 -15.83
CA ALA A 243 11.38 13.44 -16.76
C ALA A 243 11.24 11.91 -16.53
N ASP A 244 12.20 11.30 -15.84
CA ASP A 244 12.15 9.87 -15.47
C ASP A 244 11.53 9.65 -14.08
N SER A 245 11.10 10.72 -13.40
CA SER A 245 10.46 10.61 -12.09
C SER A 245 8.99 10.29 -12.26
N VAL A 246 8.59 9.09 -11.79
CA VAL A 246 7.24 8.57 -12.00
C VAL A 246 6.67 7.94 -10.73
N LEU A 247 5.37 8.11 -10.53
CA LEU A 247 4.55 7.32 -9.64
C LEU A 247 3.75 6.33 -10.49
N GLY A 248 4.04 5.04 -10.34
CA GLY A 248 3.32 3.97 -11.02
C GLY A 248 2.25 3.38 -10.12
N LEU A 249 1.04 3.23 -10.63
CA LEU A 249 -0.11 2.69 -9.91
C LEU A 249 -0.71 1.52 -10.68
N SER A 250 -1.00 0.42 -9.99
CA SER A 250 -1.89 -0.62 -10.49
C SER A 250 -3.31 -0.24 -10.14
N VAL A 251 -4.18 -0.15 -11.12
CA VAL A 251 -5.58 0.21 -10.92
C VAL A 251 -6.51 -0.86 -11.45
N VAL A 252 -7.70 -0.93 -10.89
CA VAL A 252 -8.73 -1.86 -11.32
C VAL A 252 -10.10 -1.20 -11.27
N ASN A 253 -10.97 -1.55 -12.22
CA ASN A 253 -12.35 -1.10 -12.20
C ASN A 253 -13.19 -2.09 -11.39
N ARG A 254 -13.62 -1.66 -10.20
CA ARG A 254 -14.57 -2.39 -9.34
C ARG A 254 -15.59 -1.39 -8.81
N THR A 255 -16.84 -1.80 -8.79
CA THR A 255 -17.98 -0.98 -8.40
C THR A 255 -18.66 -1.58 -7.15
N CYS A 256 -19.68 -0.92 -6.65
CA CYS A 256 -20.48 -1.45 -5.55
C CYS A 256 -21.15 -2.81 -5.88
N ALA A 257 -21.34 -3.13 -7.17
CA ALA A 257 -21.88 -4.44 -7.57
C ALA A 257 -20.88 -5.60 -7.35
N ASP A 258 -19.61 -5.29 -7.20
CA ASP A 258 -18.54 -6.27 -6.96
C ASP A 258 -18.33 -6.54 -5.46
N LEU A 259 -18.95 -5.73 -4.59
CA LEU A 259 -18.83 -5.87 -3.14
C LEU A 259 -19.80 -6.91 -2.60
N PHE A 260 -19.37 -7.67 -1.61
CA PHE A 260 -20.24 -8.55 -0.83
C PHE A 260 -20.27 -8.11 0.63
N MET A 261 -21.29 -8.53 1.36
CA MET A 261 -21.45 -8.22 2.76
C MET A 261 -21.09 -9.44 3.60
N PRO A 262 -19.98 -9.40 4.38
CA PRO A 262 -19.68 -10.47 5.31
C PRO A 262 -20.77 -10.66 6.36
N PRO A 263 -20.93 -11.85 6.94
CA PRO A 263 -21.88 -12.09 8.01
C PRO A 263 -21.76 -11.09 9.16
N MET A 264 -22.91 -10.69 9.71
CA MET A 264 -23.02 -9.76 10.86
C MET A 264 -22.57 -8.31 10.57
N MET A 265 -22.41 -7.95 9.32
CA MET A 265 -22.17 -6.56 8.89
C MET A 265 -23.51 -5.83 8.63
N PRO A 266 -23.48 -4.48 8.50
CA PRO A 266 -24.66 -3.73 8.04
C PRO A 266 -25.14 -4.21 6.68
N ASP A 267 -26.42 -3.97 6.37
CA ASP A 267 -27.03 -4.42 5.12
C ASP A 267 -26.49 -3.71 3.87
N GLU A 268 -25.82 -2.57 4.03
CA GLU A 268 -25.32 -1.76 2.91
C GLU A 268 -24.08 -0.96 3.32
N TYR A 269 -23.11 -0.84 2.40
CA TYR A 269 -21.96 0.02 2.58
C TYR A 269 -22.33 1.49 2.33
N PRO A 270 -21.87 2.44 3.18
CA PRO A 270 -22.20 3.86 3.03
C PRO A 270 -21.82 4.45 1.67
N GLN A 271 -20.71 4.03 1.08
CA GLN A 271 -20.25 4.49 -0.24
C GLN A 271 -21.15 3.99 -1.40
N CYS A 272 -21.99 3.00 -1.14
CA CYS A 272 -22.93 2.44 -2.13
C CYS A 272 -24.37 2.93 -1.93
N ALA A 273 -24.65 3.54 -0.78
CA ALA A 273 -25.96 4.10 -0.47
C ALA A 273 -26.18 5.37 -1.31
N GLY A 274 -26.97 5.28 -2.37
CA GLY A 274 -27.35 6.43 -3.20
C GLY A 274 -26.99 6.35 -4.68
N GLY A 275 -26.45 5.24 -5.14
CA GLY A 275 -26.23 4.94 -6.56
C GLY A 275 -27.47 4.31 -7.20
N GLY A 276 -28.54 5.10 -7.33
CA GLY A 276 -29.78 4.71 -8.00
C GLY A 276 -30.18 5.75 -9.02
#